data_196235f0c3d307dc308b4134ae534c10
#
_entry.id   196235f0c3d307dc308b4134ae534c10
#
_cell.length_a   1.000
_cell.length_b   1.000
_cell.length_c   1.000
_cell.angle_alpha   90.00
_cell.angle_beta   90.00
_cell.angle_gamma   90.00
#
_symmetry.space_group_name_H-M   'P 1'
#
loop_
_entity.id
_entity.type
_entity.pdbx_description
1 polymer ?
#
loop_
_entity_poly.entity_id
_entity_poly.type
_entity_poly.pdbx_seq_one_letter_code
_entity_poly.pdbx_strand_id
1 'polypeptide(L)' 'MNYKIKDSNGVEYVIKDIKKFAKHIFEFHSTGISLHQEDGHDFTVDDTLREKIAELIKKEKI' A
#
# COMPACT_ATOMS: atom_id res chain seq x y z
N MET A 1 7.33 9.61 8.93
CA MET A 1 7.39 10.13 7.55
C MET A 1 6.20 9.61 6.75
N ASN A 2 5.61 10.47 5.94
CA ASN A 2 4.43 10.12 5.16
C ASN A 2 4.80 9.77 3.72
N TYR A 3 4.13 8.78 3.18
CA TYR A 3 4.33 8.36 1.79
C TYR A 3 3.03 8.50 1.01
N LYS A 4 3.15 8.73 -0.29
CA LYS A 4 2.00 8.90 -1.18
C LYS A 4 1.95 7.79 -2.20
N ILE A 5 0.76 7.23 -2.40
CA ILE A 5 0.50 6.28 -3.47
C ILE A 5 -0.80 6.68 -4.15
N LYS A 6 -1.05 6.16 -5.34
CA LYS A 6 -2.30 6.41 -6.04
C LYS A 6 -3.24 5.21 -5.85
N ASP A 7 -4.51 5.51 -5.64
CA ASP A 7 -5.54 4.47 -5.55
C ASP A 7 -5.95 3.99 -6.96
N SER A 8 -6.93 3.09 -7.03
CA SER A 8 -7.40 2.52 -8.30
C SER A 8 -7.97 3.57 -9.25
N ASN A 9 -8.38 4.70 -8.74
CA ASN A 9 -8.94 5.79 -9.54
C ASN A 9 -7.91 6.86 -9.89
N GLY A 10 -6.65 6.64 -9.52
CA GLY A 10 -5.58 7.59 -9.77
C GLY A 10 -5.54 8.75 -8.78
N VAL A 11 -6.32 8.67 -7.70
CA VAL A 11 -6.34 9.70 -6.66
C VAL A 11 -5.23 9.43 -5.65
N GLU A 12 -4.49 10.48 -5.30
CA GLU A 12 -3.37 10.38 -4.38
C GLU A 12 -3.85 10.10 -2.95
N TYR A 13 -3.22 9.15 -2.29
CA TYR A 13 -3.50 8.81 -0.90
C TYR A 13 -2.21 8.92 -0.08
N VAL A 14 -2.27 9.64 1.03
CA VAL A 14 -1.13 9.80 1.93
C VAL A 14 -1.17 8.71 3.00
N ILE A 15 -0.14 7.88 3.02
CA ILE A 15 -0.01 6.81 4.02
C ILE A 15 0.71 7.39 5.23
N LYS A 16 0.02 7.49 6.34
CA LYS A 16 0.57 8.06 7.58
C LYS A 16 1.44 7.05 8.33
N ASP A 17 1.08 5.78 8.29
CA ASP A 17 1.80 4.71 8.97
C ASP A 17 2.07 3.59 7.96
N ILE A 18 3.23 3.68 7.30
CA ILE A 18 3.58 2.71 6.25
C ILE A 18 3.77 1.30 6.81
N LYS A 19 4.27 1.18 8.03
CA LYS A 19 4.48 -0.13 8.63
C LYS A 19 3.16 -0.86 8.86
N LYS A 20 2.17 -0.16 9.38
CA LYS A 20 0.85 -0.72 9.63
C LYS A 20 0.15 -1.06 8.31
N PHE A 21 0.24 -0.16 7.33
CA PHE A 21 -0.34 -0.39 6.02
C PHE A 21 0.29 -1.61 5.35
N ALA A 22 1.61 -1.70 5.37
CA ALA A 22 2.33 -2.82 4.78
C ALA A 22 2.00 -4.14 5.47
N LYS A 23 1.90 -4.12 6.80
CA LYS A 23 1.55 -5.32 7.55
C LYS A 23 0.19 -5.86 7.10
N HIS A 24 -0.81 -4.98 6.95
CA HIS A 24 -2.13 -5.39 6.49
C HIS A 24 -2.05 -5.99 5.08
N ILE A 25 -1.36 -5.32 4.17
CA ILE A 25 -1.25 -5.78 2.79
C ILE A 25 -0.58 -7.15 2.72
N PHE A 26 0.52 -7.35 3.42
CA PHE A 26 1.25 -8.61 3.36
C PHE A 26 0.59 -9.74 4.15
N GLU A 27 -0.26 -9.44 5.12
CA GLU A 27 -1.01 -10.46 5.83
C GLU A 27 -2.27 -10.92 5.07
N PHE A 28 -3.00 -9.98 4.48
CA PHE A 28 -4.32 -10.28 3.90
C PHE A 28 -4.35 -10.22 2.38
N HIS A 29 -3.34 -9.63 1.77
CA HIS A 29 -3.28 -9.44 0.31
C HIS A 29 -1.92 -9.86 -0.24
N SER A 30 -1.36 -10.93 0.29
CA SER A 30 0.03 -11.32 -0.03
C SER A 30 0.18 -11.98 -1.39
N THR A 31 -0.89 -12.53 -1.96
CA THR A 31 -0.82 -13.23 -3.24
C THR A 31 -2.01 -12.85 -4.13
N GLY A 32 -1.81 -12.98 -5.43
CA GLY A 32 -2.87 -12.75 -6.40
C GLY A 32 -3.29 -11.30 -6.51
N ILE A 33 -4.50 -11.09 -6.99
CA ILE A 33 -5.08 -9.75 -7.14
C ILE A 33 -6.31 -9.67 -6.23
N SER A 34 -6.34 -8.63 -5.40
CA SER A 34 -7.46 -8.42 -4.48
C SER A 34 -7.73 -6.91 -4.35
N LEU A 35 -8.85 -6.59 -3.71
CA LEU A 35 -9.24 -5.20 -3.49
C LEU A 35 -9.09 -4.86 -2.01
N HIS A 36 -8.54 -3.69 -1.74
CA HIS A 36 -8.39 -3.16 -0.39
C HIS A 36 -8.99 -1.76 -0.35
N GLN A 37 -9.81 -1.50 0.66
CA GLN A 37 -10.36 -0.18 0.91
C GLN A 37 -9.71 0.44 2.13
N GLU A 38 -9.33 1.71 2.01
CA GLU A 38 -8.78 2.46 3.12
C GLU A 38 -9.14 3.94 2.99
N ASP A 39 -9.74 4.50 4.03
CA ASP A 39 -10.11 5.93 4.10
C ASP A 39 -10.86 6.41 2.86
N GLY A 40 -11.77 5.59 2.33
CA GLY A 40 -12.54 5.94 1.15
C GLY A 40 -11.82 5.75 -0.17
N HIS A 41 -10.60 5.22 -0.15
CA HIS A 41 -9.85 4.90 -1.36
C HIS A 41 -9.90 3.41 -1.65
N ASP A 42 -10.03 3.06 -2.91
CA ASP A 42 -9.99 1.67 -3.37
C ASP A 42 -8.65 1.36 -3.99
N PHE A 43 -8.02 0.28 -3.54
CA PHE A 43 -6.72 -0.15 -4.08
C PHE A 43 -6.84 -1.53 -4.69
N THR A 44 -6.32 -1.68 -5.91
CA THR A 44 -6.12 -2.99 -6.49
C THR A 44 -4.74 -3.48 -6.03
N VAL A 45 -4.74 -4.50 -5.19
CA VAL A 45 -3.49 -5.05 -4.66
C VAL A 45 -3.00 -6.15 -5.58
N ASP A 46 -1.89 -5.90 -6.24
CA ASP A 46 -1.22 -6.83 -7.14
C ASP A 46 0.29 -6.79 -6.88
N ASP A 47 1.06 -7.48 -7.72
CA ASP A 47 2.52 -7.52 -7.54
C ASP A 47 3.14 -6.14 -7.61
N THR A 48 2.65 -5.28 -8.49
CA THR A 48 3.18 -3.92 -8.64
C THR A 48 3.02 -3.11 -7.37
N LEU A 49 1.83 -3.16 -6.76
CA LEU A 49 1.59 -2.44 -5.52
C LEU A 49 2.41 -3.03 -4.37
N ARG A 50 2.50 -4.36 -4.29
CA ARG A 50 3.30 -5.00 -3.25
C ARG A 50 4.77 -4.61 -3.34
N GLU A 51 5.31 -4.55 -4.55
CA GLU A 51 6.69 -4.10 -4.76
C GLU A 51 6.89 -2.65 -4.33
N LYS A 52 5.94 -1.79 -4.65
CA LYS A 52 5.98 -0.39 -4.25
C LYS A 52 6.02 -0.25 -2.74
N ILE A 53 5.16 -0.99 -2.05
CA ILE A 53 5.10 -0.96 -0.59
C ILE A 53 6.38 -1.50 0.03
N ALA A 54 6.93 -2.57 -0.54
CA ALA A 54 8.20 -3.13 -0.05
C ALA A 54 9.34 -2.12 -0.17
N GLU A 55 9.39 -1.34 -1.25
CA GLU A 55 10.38 -0.29 -1.41
C GLU A 55 10.23 0.80 -0.35
N LEU A 56 8.99 1.21 -0.06
CA LEU A 56 8.73 2.22 0.95
C LEU A 56 9.15 1.75 2.34
N ILE A 57 8.93 0.48 2.64
CA ILE A 57 9.38 -0.11 3.91
C ILE A 57 10.89 -0.11 4.04
N LYS A 58 11.60 -0.40 2.96
CA LYS A 58 13.07 -0.34 2.96
C LYS A 58 13.57 1.05 3.27
N LYS A 59 12.93 2.08 2.71
CA LYS A 59 13.29 3.46 2.97
C LYS A 59 13.04 3.84 4.42
N GLU A 60 11.97 3.31 5.00
CA GLU A 60 11.60 3.60 6.38
C GLU A 60 12.61 3.05 7.38
N LYS A 61 13.28 1.96 7.05
CA LYS A 61 14.22 1.29 7.94
C LYS A 61 15.59 1.93 8.02
N ILE A 62 15.86 2.89 7.19
CA ILE A 62 17.18 3.53 7.14
C ILE A 62 17.37 4.61 8.22
#